data_1ec1a9c28cbe29fdebadc4adfefa583c
#
_entry.id   1ec1a9c28cbe29fdebadc4adfefa583c
#
_cell.length_a   1.000
_cell.length_b   1.000
_cell.length_c   1.000
_cell.angle_alpha   90.00
_cell.angle_beta   90.00
_cell.angle_gamma   90.00
#
_symmetry.space_group_name_H-M   'P 1'
#
loop_
_entity.id
_entity.type
_entity.pdbx_description
1 polymer ?
#
loop_
_entity_poly.entity_id
_entity_poly.type
_entity_poly.pdbx_seq_one_letter_code
_entity_poly.pdbx_strand_id
1 'polypeptide(L)'
;MATRTGVVCSAHGQSFVKVSQVVTSIPPSYLAQFREPVGYLDFARFGPPAHAVVELTARLAERAMTAGPSTVDDLMRQEARAEAAAARLCGAGAGNVVLLPNTSTGLFGVALGLAGEVAVSPAEFPANTYPWVRAGRARVRWLRPGPVTPESVRDALSDEVTAVSVSAVDFHTGYRADLAALREVVGDRLLVVDGIQGFGVLDEPWSAADVVVVGGQKWLRAGWSTGFAALSDRALDRLSPVLSGWTGVVDPGVFDGAPHPVAPGAAAWSVTNPNPIAAGALATALELVESAGVPALHERIVERSDELAEAVRSAGGTVAAPWARRAGILSFTLPGVPAQVVGRALARAGVTATARSGRVRLSPHASTKAEAVALVAAALRPLRG
;
A
#
# COMPACT_ATOMS: atom_id res chain seq x y z
N MET A 1 8.58 -30.25 4.44
CA MET A 1 7.14 -30.09 4.11
C MET A 1 6.33 -30.61 5.28
N ALA A 2 5.79 -29.75 6.11
CA ALA A 2 4.94 -30.15 7.24
C ALA A 2 3.50 -29.73 6.92
N THR A 3 2.60 -30.71 6.74
CA THR A 3 1.17 -30.52 6.54
C THR A 3 0.48 -30.44 7.91
N ARG A 4 -0.14 -29.32 8.24
CA ARG A 4 -1.09 -29.26 9.36
C ARG A 4 -2.49 -29.55 8.86
N THR A 5 -3.12 -30.60 9.39
CA THR A 5 -4.52 -31.00 9.11
C THR A 5 -5.41 -30.49 10.24
N GLY A 6 -6.33 -29.55 9.92
CA GLY A 6 -7.41 -29.17 10.81
C GLY A 6 -8.72 -29.88 10.40
N VAL A 7 -9.43 -30.48 11.34
CA VAL A 7 -10.75 -31.09 11.12
C VAL A 7 -11.81 -30.18 11.66
N VAL A 8 -12.76 -29.75 10.81
CA VAL A 8 -13.98 -29.06 11.22
C VAL A 8 -15.13 -30.03 11.03
N CYS A 9 -15.84 -30.39 12.11
CA CYS A 9 -17.06 -31.21 12.08
C CYS A 9 -18.29 -30.34 11.81
N SER A 10 -19.07 -30.68 10.79
CA SER A 10 -20.39 -30.08 10.51
C SER A 10 -21.49 -31.13 10.70
N ALA A 11 -22.62 -30.70 11.28
CA ALA A 11 -23.77 -31.52 11.65
C ALA A 11 -24.80 -31.79 10.52
N HIS A 12 -24.50 -31.47 9.26
CA HIS A 12 -25.41 -31.74 8.15
C HIS A 12 -24.60 -32.29 6.96
N GLY A 13 -24.72 -33.55 6.69
CA GLY A 13 -24.10 -34.44 5.73
C GLY A 13 -23.72 -33.92 4.32
N GLN A 14 -23.07 -32.77 4.22
CA GLN A 14 -22.44 -32.31 2.96
C GLN A 14 -20.94 -32.53 3.05
N SER A 15 -20.44 -33.27 2.08
CA SER A 15 -19.01 -33.58 1.92
C SER A 15 -18.26 -32.30 1.49
N PHE A 16 -17.56 -31.66 2.42
CA PHE A 16 -16.68 -30.53 2.08
C PHE A 16 -15.35 -31.06 1.55
N VAL A 17 -14.99 -30.60 0.36
CA VAL A 17 -13.66 -30.82 -0.22
C VAL A 17 -12.64 -30.11 0.70
N LYS A 18 -11.70 -30.88 1.27
CA LYS A 18 -10.56 -30.34 2.01
C LYS A 18 -9.72 -29.48 1.07
N VAL A 19 -9.82 -28.17 1.17
CA VAL A 19 -8.82 -27.27 0.58
C VAL A 19 -7.57 -27.35 1.47
N SER A 20 -6.59 -28.09 1.00
CA SER A 20 -5.25 -28.11 1.61
C SER A 20 -4.63 -26.73 1.37
N GLN A 21 -4.50 -25.89 2.40
CA GLN A 21 -3.69 -24.68 2.31
C GLN A 21 -2.23 -25.12 2.13
N VAL A 22 -1.74 -24.98 0.91
CA VAL A 22 -0.30 -25.08 0.63
C VAL A 22 0.31 -23.78 1.19
N VAL A 23 0.96 -23.88 2.34
CA VAL A 23 1.83 -22.79 2.84
C VAL A 23 2.99 -22.72 1.88
N THR A 24 2.92 -21.83 0.92
CA THR A 24 4.01 -21.57 0.00
C THR A 24 5.07 -20.73 0.73
N SER A 25 6.21 -21.32 1.03
CA SER A 25 7.36 -20.58 1.56
C SER A 25 7.83 -19.55 0.54
N ILE A 26 8.23 -18.37 1.02
CA ILE A 26 8.80 -17.34 0.14
C ILE A 26 10.00 -17.90 -0.61
N PRO A 27 10.05 -17.76 -1.95
CA PRO A 27 11.16 -18.27 -2.74
C PRO A 27 12.51 -17.67 -2.29
N PRO A 28 13.57 -18.47 -2.14
CA PRO A 28 14.92 -17.94 -1.82
C PRO A 28 15.39 -16.89 -2.83
N SER A 29 15.02 -17.01 -4.10
CA SER A 29 15.31 -16.05 -5.17
C SER A 29 14.71 -14.68 -4.91
N TYR A 30 13.51 -14.59 -4.28
CA TYR A 30 12.92 -13.33 -3.86
C TYR A 30 13.73 -12.70 -2.72
N LEU A 31 14.09 -13.47 -1.69
CA LEU A 31 14.86 -12.96 -0.55
C LEU A 31 16.26 -12.49 -0.97
N ALA A 32 16.87 -13.12 -1.97
CA ALA A 32 18.17 -12.75 -2.52
C ALA A 32 18.18 -11.40 -3.24
N GLN A 33 17.00 -10.84 -3.56
CA GLN A 33 16.87 -9.51 -4.18
C GLN A 33 17.25 -8.34 -3.26
N PHE A 34 17.38 -8.57 -1.95
CA PHE A 34 17.40 -7.50 -0.97
C PHE A 34 18.73 -7.47 -0.19
N ARG A 35 19.28 -6.26 -0.03
CA ARG A 35 20.61 -6.01 0.56
C ARG A 35 20.61 -4.97 1.66
N GLU A 36 19.44 -4.62 2.21
CA GLU A 36 19.36 -3.70 3.34
C GLU A 36 20.11 -4.27 4.56
N PRO A 37 20.63 -3.39 5.45
CA PRO A 37 21.24 -3.81 6.71
C PRO A 37 20.27 -4.66 7.54
N VAL A 38 20.81 -5.62 8.32
CA VAL A 38 20.01 -6.52 9.18
C VAL A 38 19.02 -5.76 10.06
N GLY A 39 19.43 -4.64 10.64
CA GLY A 39 18.60 -3.82 11.52
C GLY A 39 17.69 -2.82 10.80
N TYR A 40 17.48 -2.92 9.49
CA TYR A 40 16.57 -2.02 8.78
C TYR A 40 15.11 -2.37 9.07
N LEU A 41 14.40 -1.51 9.84
CA LEU A 41 13.02 -1.71 10.28
C LEU A 41 12.16 -0.45 10.04
N ASP A 42 12.35 0.26 8.90
CA ASP A 42 11.61 1.49 8.58
C ASP A 42 10.93 1.44 7.19
N PHE A 43 10.41 0.26 6.80
CA PHE A 43 9.73 0.07 5.51
C PHE A 43 8.45 0.90 5.38
N ALA A 44 7.79 1.23 6.47
CA ALA A 44 6.65 2.14 6.46
C ALA A 44 7.01 3.59 6.06
N ARG A 45 8.31 3.94 6.02
CA ARG A 45 8.82 5.21 5.51
C ARG A 45 9.40 5.07 4.11
N PHE A 46 10.25 4.08 3.90
CA PHE A 46 10.90 3.80 2.63
C PHE A 46 11.29 2.33 2.53
N GLY A 47 11.08 1.71 1.38
CA GLY A 47 11.56 0.37 1.06
C GLY A 47 12.76 0.43 0.12
N PRO A 48 13.98 0.04 0.57
CA PRO A 48 15.13 -0.06 -0.32
C PRO A 48 14.79 -0.93 -1.52
N PRO A 49 15.02 -0.48 -2.78
CA PRO A 49 14.62 -1.21 -3.98
C PRO A 49 15.24 -2.60 -4.07
N ALA A 50 14.53 -3.52 -4.73
CA ALA A 50 15.06 -4.83 -5.08
C ALA A 50 16.18 -4.72 -6.11
N HIS A 51 17.11 -5.67 -6.13
CA HIS A 51 18.23 -5.68 -7.09
C HIS A 51 17.74 -5.65 -8.54
N ALA A 52 16.74 -6.46 -8.89
CA ALA A 52 16.15 -6.48 -10.23
C ALA A 52 15.53 -5.13 -10.63
N VAL A 53 14.97 -4.37 -9.67
CA VAL A 53 14.45 -3.01 -9.91
C VAL A 53 15.59 -2.06 -10.27
N VAL A 54 16.69 -2.10 -9.52
CA VAL A 54 17.87 -1.27 -9.76
C VAL A 54 18.50 -1.60 -11.12
N GLU A 55 18.69 -2.88 -11.44
CA GLU A 55 19.24 -3.32 -12.72
C GLU A 55 18.39 -2.90 -13.91
N LEU A 56 17.04 -3.08 -13.81
CA LEU A 56 16.16 -2.65 -14.90
C LEU A 56 16.22 -1.13 -15.09
N THR A 57 16.19 -0.36 -14.00
CA THR A 57 16.30 1.10 -14.05
C THR A 57 17.57 1.54 -14.78
N ALA A 58 18.71 0.93 -14.48
CA ALA A 58 19.99 1.20 -15.14
C ALA A 58 19.92 0.87 -16.65
N ARG A 59 19.42 -0.32 -17.00
CA ARG A 59 19.29 -0.73 -18.42
C ARG A 59 18.37 0.20 -19.22
N LEU A 60 17.25 0.64 -18.64
CA LEU A 60 16.34 1.57 -19.32
C LEU A 60 16.97 2.95 -19.49
N ALA A 61 17.76 3.42 -18.51
CA ALA A 61 18.49 4.67 -18.61
C ALA A 61 19.59 4.60 -19.70
N GLU A 62 20.35 3.50 -19.75
CA GLU A 62 21.35 3.25 -20.80
C GLU A 62 20.69 3.16 -22.18
N ARG A 63 19.53 2.50 -22.29
CA ARG A 63 18.75 2.42 -23.54
C ARG A 63 18.30 3.82 -24.00
N ALA A 64 17.86 4.66 -23.06
CA ALA A 64 17.48 6.05 -23.36
C ALA A 64 18.68 6.89 -23.84
N MET A 65 19.86 6.70 -23.23
CA MET A 65 21.09 7.41 -23.59
C MET A 65 21.56 7.08 -25.03
N THR A 66 21.34 5.84 -25.47
CA THR A 66 21.72 5.36 -26.80
C THR A 66 20.57 5.40 -27.80
N ALA A 67 19.64 6.36 -27.64
CA ALA A 67 18.39 6.44 -28.39
C ALA A 67 18.53 6.20 -29.89
N GLY A 68 17.68 5.32 -30.40
CA GLY A 68 17.53 4.98 -31.83
C GLY A 68 16.04 5.01 -32.21
N PRO A 69 15.71 4.65 -33.46
CA PRO A 69 14.34 4.81 -34.00
C PRO A 69 13.21 4.20 -33.16
N SER A 70 13.42 3.04 -32.52
CA SER A 70 12.41 2.35 -31.74
C SER A 70 12.52 2.60 -30.23
N THR A 71 13.44 3.46 -29.78
CA THR A 71 13.75 3.59 -28.35
C THR A 71 12.56 4.08 -27.55
N VAL A 72 11.83 5.07 -28.04
CA VAL A 72 10.67 5.62 -27.33
C VAL A 72 9.58 4.57 -27.18
N ASP A 73 9.25 3.86 -28.26
CA ASP A 73 8.24 2.80 -28.24
C ASP A 73 8.63 1.67 -27.29
N ASP A 74 9.92 1.29 -27.26
CA ASP A 74 10.46 0.29 -26.35
C ASP A 74 10.34 0.71 -24.87
N LEU A 75 10.60 1.98 -24.58
CA LEU A 75 10.47 2.54 -23.24
C LEU A 75 8.99 2.62 -22.83
N MET A 76 8.11 3.08 -23.70
CA MET A 76 6.67 3.24 -23.40
C MET A 76 5.96 1.91 -23.11
N ARG A 77 6.47 0.78 -23.60
CA ARG A 77 5.92 -0.55 -23.24
C ARG A 77 5.95 -0.87 -21.74
N GLN A 78 6.77 -0.16 -20.95
CA GLN A 78 6.84 -0.35 -19.50
C GLN A 78 5.56 0.09 -18.77
N GLU A 79 4.83 1.05 -19.33
CA GLU A 79 3.54 1.50 -18.81
C GLU A 79 2.53 0.34 -18.80
N ALA A 80 2.23 -0.23 -19.96
CA ALA A 80 1.27 -1.34 -20.08
C ALA A 80 1.68 -2.55 -19.22
N ARG A 81 2.99 -2.82 -19.09
CA ARG A 81 3.49 -3.89 -18.22
C ARG A 81 3.17 -3.63 -16.75
N ALA A 82 3.36 -2.40 -16.26
CA ALA A 82 3.08 -2.02 -14.88
C ALA A 82 1.57 -2.04 -14.59
N GLU A 83 0.75 -1.52 -15.50
CA GLU A 83 -0.71 -1.54 -15.38
C GLU A 83 -1.25 -2.96 -15.32
N ALA A 84 -0.78 -3.84 -16.20
CA ALA A 84 -1.19 -5.25 -16.20
C ALA A 84 -0.85 -5.97 -14.89
N ALA A 85 0.34 -5.75 -14.33
CA ALA A 85 0.75 -6.33 -13.05
C ALA A 85 -0.07 -5.77 -11.88
N ALA A 86 -0.30 -4.45 -11.86
CA ALA A 86 -1.15 -3.82 -10.84
C ALA A 86 -2.60 -4.32 -10.91
N ALA A 87 -3.16 -4.44 -12.12
CA ALA A 87 -4.51 -4.96 -12.32
C ALA A 87 -4.67 -6.38 -11.77
N ARG A 88 -3.74 -7.28 -12.05
CA ARG A 88 -3.76 -8.65 -11.52
C ARG A 88 -3.74 -8.67 -9.99
N LEU A 89 -2.85 -7.89 -9.36
CA LEU A 89 -2.71 -7.85 -7.90
C LEU A 89 -3.91 -7.17 -7.21
N CYS A 90 -4.58 -6.22 -7.87
CA CYS A 90 -5.81 -5.58 -7.37
C CYS A 90 -7.07 -6.45 -7.60
N GLY A 91 -7.02 -7.42 -8.51
CA GLY A 91 -8.24 -8.05 -9.04
C GLY A 91 -9.08 -7.06 -9.87
N ALA A 92 -8.43 -6.09 -10.52
CA ALA A 92 -9.08 -5.07 -11.35
C ALA A 92 -9.21 -5.55 -12.82
N GLY A 93 -10.15 -4.96 -13.55
CA GLY A 93 -10.31 -5.20 -14.98
C GLY A 93 -9.14 -4.63 -15.80
N ALA A 94 -8.97 -5.14 -17.03
CA ALA A 94 -8.07 -4.54 -18.00
C ALA A 94 -8.56 -3.11 -18.34
N GLY A 95 -7.67 -2.14 -18.32
CA GLY A 95 -8.01 -0.72 -18.55
C GLY A 95 -8.58 0.02 -17.34
N ASN A 96 -8.62 -0.61 -16.16
CA ASN A 96 -9.06 0.00 -14.91
C ASN A 96 -7.89 0.51 -14.04
N VAL A 97 -6.69 0.52 -14.56
CA VAL A 97 -5.48 1.00 -13.85
C VAL A 97 -4.85 2.15 -14.63
N VAL A 98 -4.37 3.15 -13.91
CA VAL A 98 -3.58 4.26 -14.45
C VAL A 98 -2.34 4.47 -13.59
N LEU A 99 -1.19 4.74 -14.21
CA LEU A 99 0.06 5.03 -13.49
C LEU A 99 0.06 6.45 -12.94
N LEU A 100 0.63 6.61 -11.76
CA LEU A 100 0.72 7.87 -11.04
C LEU A 100 2.11 8.02 -10.40
N PRO A 101 2.61 9.25 -10.21
CA PRO A 101 3.91 9.43 -9.58
C PRO A 101 3.92 9.11 -8.08
N ASN A 102 2.78 9.16 -7.40
CA ASN A 102 2.64 8.89 -5.96
C ASN A 102 1.18 8.87 -5.51
N THR A 103 0.93 8.35 -4.30
CA THR A 103 -0.40 8.28 -3.67
C THR A 103 -1.09 9.65 -3.58
N SER A 104 -0.35 10.70 -3.22
CA SER A 104 -0.96 12.04 -3.03
C SER A 104 -1.58 12.56 -4.32
N THR A 105 -0.91 12.40 -5.47
CA THR A 105 -1.44 12.79 -6.78
C THR A 105 -2.73 12.02 -7.10
N GLY A 106 -2.77 10.71 -6.84
CA GLY A 106 -3.96 9.89 -7.07
C GLY A 106 -5.14 10.32 -6.21
N LEU A 107 -4.91 10.51 -4.90
CA LEU A 107 -5.97 10.97 -3.99
C LEU A 107 -6.46 12.38 -4.33
N PHE A 108 -5.58 13.28 -4.79
CA PHE A 108 -6.02 14.58 -5.33
C PHE A 108 -6.88 14.43 -6.58
N GLY A 109 -6.51 13.54 -7.50
CA GLY A 109 -7.32 13.23 -8.68
C GLY A 109 -8.73 12.81 -8.28
N VAL A 110 -8.84 11.84 -7.37
CA VAL A 110 -10.13 11.36 -6.85
C VAL A 110 -10.92 12.48 -6.17
N ALA A 111 -10.28 13.28 -5.31
CA ALA A 111 -10.93 14.36 -4.59
C ALA A 111 -11.46 15.48 -5.51
N LEU A 112 -10.74 15.77 -6.60
CA LEU A 112 -11.20 16.72 -7.62
C LEU A 112 -12.38 16.17 -8.44
N GLY A 113 -12.45 14.85 -8.60
CA GLY A 113 -13.52 14.20 -9.35
C GLY A 113 -14.78 13.90 -8.54
N LEU A 114 -14.71 13.94 -7.20
CA LEU A 114 -15.81 13.57 -6.33
C LEU A 114 -16.74 14.76 -6.05
N ALA A 115 -18.04 14.53 -6.20
CA ALA A 115 -19.09 15.45 -5.71
C ALA A 115 -19.79 14.87 -4.47
N GLY A 116 -20.50 15.72 -3.70
CA GLY A 116 -21.25 15.31 -2.53
C GLY A 116 -20.44 15.42 -1.23
N GLU A 117 -20.41 14.38 -0.41
CA GLU A 117 -19.73 14.37 0.88
C GLU A 117 -18.83 13.14 1.02
N VAL A 118 -17.61 13.33 1.55
CA VAL A 118 -16.66 12.25 1.83
C VAL A 118 -16.48 12.09 3.34
N ALA A 119 -16.67 10.87 3.84
CA ALA A 119 -16.35 10.53 5.23
C ALA A 119 -14.88 10.07 5.31
N VAL A 120 -14.10 10.71 6.19
CA VAL A 120 -12.67 10.43 6.37
C VAL A 120 -12.25 10.71 7.82
N SER A 121 -11.31 9.94 8.35
CA SER A 121 -10.78 10.18 9.70
C SER A 121 -9.79 11.34 9.72
N PRO A 122 -9.86 12.25 10.72
CA PRO A 122 -8.84 13.28 10.88
C PRO A 122 -7.49 12.70 11.33
N ALA A 123 -7.44 11.43 11.74
CA ALA A 123 -6.22 10.71 12.13
C ALA A 123 -5.51 10.04 10.92
N GLU A 124 -6.07 10.12 9.71
CA GLU A 124 -5.41 9.64 8.49
C GLU A 124 -4.11 10.39 8.21
N PHE A 125 -3.21 9.75 7.45
CA PHE A 125 -2.02 10.45 6.97
C PHE A 125 -2.43 11.64 6.09
N PRO A 126 -1.69 12.78 6.14
CA PRO A 126 -2.05 13.99 5.39
C PRO A 126 -2.31 13.80 3.89
N ALA A 127 -1.71 12.76 3.25
CA ALA A 127 -2.04 12.43 1.86
C ALA A 127 -3.49 12.00 1.66
N ASN A 128 -4.15 11.50 2.72
CA ASN A 128 -5.57 11.07 2.69
C ASN A 128 -6.52 12.05 3.41
N THR A 129 -6.08 13.23 3.81
CA THR A 129 -6.94 14.28 4.38
C THR A 129 -6.91 15.57 3.56
N TYR A 130 -5.70 16.05 3.23
CA TYR A 130 -5.55 17.33 2.53
C TYR A 130 -6.20 17.40 1.15
N PRO A 131 -6.19 16.34 0.31
CA PRO A 131 -6.89 16.38 -0.96
C PRO A 131 -8.37 16.72 -0.81
N TRP A 132 -9.05 16.09 0.14
CA TRP A 132 -10.49 16.32 0.37
C TRP A 132 -10.82 17.75 0.79
N VAL A 133 -10.00 18.32 1.69
CA VAL A 133 -10.19 19.71 2.15
C VAL A 133 -9.81 20.70 1.07
N ARG A 134 -8.77 20.45 0.27
CA ARG A 134 -8.22 21.45 -0.67
C ARG A 134 -8.82 21.41 -2.05
N ALA A 135 -9.34 20.26 -2.50
CA ALA A 135 -10.02 20.17 -3.78
C ALA A 135 -11.32 20.99 -3.79
N GLY A 136 -11.97 21.14 -2.65
CA GLY A 136 -13.18 21.96 -2.50
C GLY A 136 -14.39 21.46 -3.31
N ARG A 137 -14.37 20.20 -3.76
CA ARG A 137 -15.43 19.60 -4.59
C ARG A 137 -16.44 18.84 -3.75
N ALA A 138 -15.96 18.04 -2.81
CA ALA A 138 -16.79 17.35 -1.83
C ALA A 138 -16.71 18.03 -0.47
N ARG A 139 -17.79 18.00 0.31
CA ARG A 139 -17.76 18.37 1.72
C ARG A 139 -17.09 17.26 2.52
N VAL A 140 -16.32 17.63 3.56
CA VAL A 140 -15.66 16.64 4.41
C VAL A 140 -16.51 16.37 5.65
N ARG A 141 -16.88 15.12 5.86
CA ARG A 141 -17.45 14.59 7.10
C ARG A 141 -16.35 13.89 7.89
N TRP A 142 -15.97 14.48 9.00
CA TRP A 142 -14.95 13.90 9.86
C TRP A 142 -15.51 12.73 10.67
N LEU A 143 -14.86 11.57 10.57
CA LEU A 143 -15.08 10.46 11.47
C LEU A 143 -14.54 10.79 12.87
N ARG A 144 -14.95 10.02 13.89
CA ARG A 144 -14.31 10.09 15.21
C ARG A 144 -12.83 9.74 15.08
N PRO A 145 -11.92 10.46 15.78
CA PRO A 145 -10.51 10.12 15.77
C PRO A 145 -10.26 8.69 16.27
N GLY A 146 -9.44 7.93 15.55
CA GLY A 146 -9.12 6.55 15.91
C GLY A 146 -9.02 5.66 14.67
N PRO A 147 -8.88 4.34 14.86
CA PRO A 147 -8.92 3.37 13.77
C PRO A 147 -10.24 3.46 13.00
N VAL A 148 -10.17 3.41 11.68
CA VAL A 148 -11.38 3.39 10.84
C VAL A 148 -11.94 1.97 10.83
N THR A 149 -13.00 1.76 11.63
CA THR A 149 -13.70 0.48 11.75
C THR A 149 -15.06 0.53 11.04
N PRO A 150 -15.67 -0.61 10.70
CA PRO A 150 -17.02 -0.64 10.15
C PRO A 150 -18.04 0.12 11.03
N GLU A 151 -17.91 0.04 12.36
CA GLU A 151 -18.77 0.73 13.32
C GLU A 151 -18.58 2.25 13.23
N SER A 152 -17.32 2.72 13.24
CA SER A 152 -17.02 4.17 13.16
C SER A 152 -17.50 4.79 11.85
N VAL A 153 -17.48 4.01 10.76
CA VAL A 153 -18.03 4.43 9.47
C VAL A 153 -19.56 4.46 9.54
N ARG A 154 -20.20 3.39 10.01
CA ARG A 154 -21.67 3.31 10.12
C ARG A 154 -22.25 4.47 10.92
N ASP A 155 -21.62 4.84 12.03
CA ASP A 155 -22.04 5.96 12.89
C ASP A 155 -21.99 7.34 12.17
N ALA A 156 -21.16 7.45 11.14
CA ALA A 156 -20.97 8.71 10.38
C ALA A 156 -21.75 8.76 9.07
N LEU A 157 -22.31 7.65 8.59
CA LEU A 157 -23.04 7.63 7.33
C LEU A 157 -24.36 8.41 7.44
N SER A 158 -24.66 9.17 6.39
CA SER A 158 -25.93 9.80 6.11
C SER A 158 -26.22 9.72 4.60
N ASP A 159 -27.36 10.17 4.17
CA ASP A 159 -27.74 10.14 2.75
C ASP A 159 -26.86 11.05 1.87
N GLU A 160 -26.25 12.09 2.46
CA GLU A 160 -25.36 13.00 1.75
C GLU A 160 -23.96 12.41 1.51
N VAL A 161 -23.53 11.41 2.28
CA VAL A 161 -22.22 10.79 2.11
C VAL A 161 -22.18 9.98 0.82
N THR A 162 -21.33 10.37 -0.11
CA THR A 162 -21.15 9.72 -1.41
C THR A 162 -19.92 8.82 -1.46
N ALA A 163 -18.96 9.06 -0.56
CA ALA A 163 -17.73 8.27 -0.47
C ALA A 163 -17.21 8.14 0.97
N VAL A 164 -16.47 7.05 1.23
CA VAL A 164 -15.65 6.86 2.42
C VAL A 164 -14.21 6.71 1.98
N SER A 165 -13.29 7.46 2.60
CA SER A 165 -11.85 7.33 2.34
C SER A 165 -11.12 6.79 3.56
N VAL A 166 -10.29 5.76 3.37
CA VAL A 166 -9.58 5.06 4.44
C VAL A 166 -8.21 4.60 3.99
N SER A 167 -7.20 4.64 4.87
CA SER A 167 -5.97 3.90 4.66
C SER A 167 -6.15 2.42 4.99
N ALA A 168 -5.71 1.52 4.13
CA ALA A 168 -5.73 0.07 4.39
C ALA A 168 -4.99 -0.27 5.68
N VAL A 169 -3.96 0.52 6.02
CA VAL A 169 -3.21 0.40 7.27
C VAL A 169 -2.96 1.78 7.87
N ASP A 170 -3.36 1.95 9.11
CA ASP A 170 -3.07 3.15 9.88
C ASP A 170 -1.55 3.30 10.10
N PHE A 171 -0.99 4.41 9.67
CA PHE A 171 0.45 4.64 9.70
C PHE A 171 1.03 4.87 11.11
N HIS A 172 0.16 5.19 12.07
CA HIS A 172 0.52 5.41 13.47
C HIS A 172 0.57 4.11 14.27
N THR A 173 -0.48 3.28 14.15
CA THR A 173 -0.70 2.13 15.02
C THR A 173 -0.39 0.80 14.33
N GLY A 174 -0.45 0.77 12.99
CA GLY A 174 -0.40 -0.47 12.22
C GLY A 174 -1.75 -1.21 12.17
N TYR A 175 -2.84 -0.57 12.63
CA TYR A 175 -4.17 -1.15 12.50
C TYR A 175 -4.51 -1.40 11.05
N ARG A 176 -4.95 -2.61 10.73
CA ARG A 176 -5.39 -3.08 9.42
C ARG A 176 -6.90 -2.93 9.30
N ALA A 177 -7.35 -2.06 8.40
CA ALA A 177 -8.77 -1.88 8.11
C ALA A 177 -9.37 -3.17 7.52
N ASP A 178 -10.63 -3.45 7.82
CA ASP A 178 -11.37 -4.58 7.27
C ASP A 178 -12.07 -4.14 5.98
N LEU A 179 -11.41 -4.30 4.84
CA LEU A 179 -11.94 -3.81 3.57
C LEU A 179 -13.25 -4.48 3.17
N ALA A 180 -13.40 -5.78 3.46
CA ALA A 180 -14.64 -6.51 3.19
C ALA A 180 -15.80 -5.99 4.04
N ALA A 181 -15.61 -5.90 5.35
CA ALA A 181 -16.64 -5.39 6.25
C ALA A 181 -16.93 -3.89 6.03
N LEU A 182 -15.92 -3.09 5.66
CA LEU A 182 -16.12 -1.71 5.24
C LEU A 182 -16.97 -1.62 3.98
N ARG A 183 -16.72 -2.48 2.98
CA ARG A 183 -17.55 -2.53 1.76
C ARG A 183 -19.02 -2.79 2.08
N GLU A 184 -19.30 -3.72 2.99
CA GLU A 184 -20.67 -4.02 3.41
C GLU A 184 -21.36 -2.79 4.04
N VAL A 185 -20.65 -2.08 4.93
CA VAL A 185 -21.21 -0.90 5.63
C VAL A 185 -21.36 0.29 4.68
N VAL A 186 -20.39 0.51 3.80
CA VAL A 186 -20.39 1.63 2.84
C VAL A 186 -21.52 1.48 1.81
N GLY A 187 -21.94 0.26 1.50
CA GLY A 187 -23.06 -0.02 0.59
C GLY A 187 -22.79 0.49 -0.83
N ASP A 188 -23.70 1.26 -1.40
CA ASP A 188 -23.54 1.78 -2.77
C ASP A 188 -22.58 2.96 -2.90
N ARG A 189 -22.13 3.53 -1.81
CA ARG A 189 -21.16 4.65 -1.81
C ARG A 189 -19.79 4.18 -2.29
N LEU A 190 -18.94 5.11 -2.72
CA LEU A 190 -17.58 4.78 -3.10
C LEU A 190 -16.73 4.48 -1.87
N LEU A 191 -15.94 3.40 -1.93
CA LEU A 191 -14.87 3.09 -0.98
C LEU A 191 -13.53 3.41 -1.63
N VAL A 192 -12.87 4.48 -1.15
CA VAL A 192 -11.55 4.93 -1.60
C VAL A 192 -10.51 4.46 -0.60
N VAL A 193 -9.52 3.72 -1.06
CA VAL A 193 -8.49 3.12 -0.20
C VAL A 193 -7.09 3.64 -0.55
N ASP A 194 -6.43 4.27 0.43
CA ASP A 194 -4.98 4.48 0.39
C ASP A 194 -4.28 3.17 0.73
N GLY A 195 -3.72 2.52 -0.27
CA GLY A 195 -3.06 1.22 -0.16
C GLY A 195 -1.57 1.29 0.16
N ILE A 196 -0.96 2.49 0.28
CA ILE A 196 0.51 2.66 0.36
C ILE A 196 1.18 1.88 1.49
N GLN A 197 0.47 1.58 2.59
CA GLN A 197 1.03 0.86 3.74
C GLN A 197 0.72 -0.63 3.75
N GLY A 198 0.05 -1.17 2.73
CA GLY A 198 -0.36 -2.57 2.74
C GLY A 198 -0.36 -3.28 1.39
N PHE A 199 -0.48 -2.55 0.28
CA PHE A 199 -0.58 -3.17 -1.04
C PHE A 199 0.69 -3.98 -1.38
N GLY A 200 0.46 -5.20 -1.90
CA GLY A 200 1.52 -6.14 -2.24
C GLY A 200 2.10 -6.94 -1.07
N VAL A 201 1.74 -6.60 0.18
CA VAL A 201 2.23 -7.29 1.38
C VAL A 201 1.12 -7.67 2.37
N LEU A 202 -0.12 -7.26 2.10
CA LEU A 202 -1.29 -7.72 2.83
C LEU A 202 -2.18 -8.54 1.90
N ASP A 203 -2.59 -9.70 2.38
CA ASP A 203 -3.61 -10.53 1.76
C ASP A 203 -4.99 -9.95 2.11
N GLU A 204 -5.42 -8.97 1.31
CA GLU A 204 -6.69 -8.25 1.46
C GLU A 204 -7.50 -8.31 0.15
N PRO A 205 -8.83 -8.29 0.23
CA PRO A 205 -9.69 -8.22 -0.94
C PRO A 205 -9.68 -6.80 -1.53
N TRP A 206 -8.61 -6.42 -2.23
CA TRP A 206 -8.46 -5.08 -2.82
C TRP A 206 -9.61 -4.71 -3.76
N SER A 207 -10.22 -5.70 -4.42
CA SER A 207 -11.40 -5.52 -5.26
C SER A 207 -12.68 -5.11 -4.50
N ALA A 208 -12.68 -5.15 -3.16
CA ALA A 208 -13.75 -4.59 -2.34
C ALA A 208 -13.79 -3.05 -2.39
N ALA A 209 -12.66 -2.40 -2.73
CA ALA A 209 -12.57 -0.96 -2.90
C ALA A 209 -13.00 -0.54 -4.31
N ASP A 210 -13.63 0.63 -4.43
CA ASP A 210 -13.91 1.24 -5.72
C ASP A 210 -12.71 1.97 -6.30
N VAL A 211 -11.87 2.52 -5.42
CA VAL A 211 -10.59 3.13 -5.79
C VAL A 211 -9.51 2.64 -4.85
N VAL A 212 -8.41 2.12 -5.39
CA VAL A 212 -7.19 1.81 -4.66
C VAL A 212 -6.07 2.71 -5.18
N VAL A 213 -5.46 3.52 -4.33
CA VAL A 213 -4.32 4.38 -4.69
C VAL A 213 -3.07 3.91 -3.97
N VAL A 214 -2.00 3.65 -4.71
CA VAL A 214 -0.76 3.07 -4.18
C VAL A 214 0.45 3.88 -4.63
N GLY A 215 1.38 4.12 -3.70
CA GLY A 215 2.73 4.59 -4.01
C GLY A 215 3.75 3.45 -3.85
N GLY A 216 4.67 3.29 -4.79
CA GLY A 216 5.57 2.14 -4.84
C GLY A 216 6.83 2.25 -3.98
N GLN A 217 7.12 3.41 -3.37
CA GLN A 217 8.38 3.65 -2.66
C GLN A 217 8.50 3.00 -1.27
N LYS A 218 7.46 2.35 -0.76
CA LYS A 218 7.45 1.69 0.56
C LYS A 218 7.51 0.17 0.40
N TRP A 219 6.40 -0.49 0.61
CA TRP A 219 6.29 -1.95 0.68
C TRP A 219 6.52 -2.65 -0.66
N LEU A 220 6.18 -2.00 -1.78
CA LEU A 220 6.48 -2.52 -3.12
C LEU A 220 7.97 -2.41 -3.47
N ARG A 221 8.73 -1.51 -2.82
CA ARG A 221 10.18 -1.36 -3.03
C ARG A 221 10.54 -0.98 -4.49
N ALA A 222 9.63 -0.24 -5.14
CA ALA A 222 9.78 0.19 -6.53
C ALA A 222 10.58 1.49 -6.70
N GLY A 223 10.93 2.17 -5.59
CA GLY A 223 11.56 3.49 -5.62
C GLY A 223 10.57 4.65 -5.70
N TRP A 224 11.11 5.85 -5.81
CA TRP A 224 10.34 7.09 -5.88
C TRP A 224 9.71 7.31 -7.26
N SER A 225 8.69 8.16 -7.33
CA SER A 225 7.94 8.49 -8.55
C SER A 225 7.24 7.30 -9.19
N THR A 226 6.94 6.27 -8.40
CA THR A 226 6.21 5.07 -8.79
C THR A 226 4.89 4.97 -8.05
N GLY A 227 3.84 4.58 -8.73
CA GLY A 227 2.52 4.38 -8.15
C GLY A 227 1.45 4.19 -9.21
N PHE A 228 0.25 3.90 -8.77
CA PHE A 228 -0.92 3.73 -9.63
C PHE A 228 -2.21 4.00 -8.87
N ALA A 229 -3.30 4.18 -9.62
CA ALA A 229 -4.67 4.02 -9.13
C ALA A 229 -5.36 2.89 -9.90
N ALA A 230 -6.11 2.06 -9.18
CA ALA A 230 -7.06 1.13 -9.76
C ALA A 230 -8.47 1.63 -9.44
N LEU A 231 -9.34 1.71 -10.46
CA LEU A 231 -10.69 2.22 -10.35
C LEU A 231 -11.69 1.13 -10.78
N SER A 232 -12.71 0.88 -9.96
CA SER A 232 -13.83 0.01 -10.36
C SER A 232 -14.69 0.69 -11.43
N ASP A 233 -15.50 -0.07 -12.15
CA ASP A 233 -16.46 0.50 -13.11
C ASP A 233 -17.39 1.51 -12.41
N ARG A 234 -17.82 1.21 -11.18
CA ARG A 234 -18.61 2.14 -10.36
C ARG A 234 -17.86 3.46 -10.08
N ALA A 235 -16.55 3.41 -9.84
CA ALA A 235 -15.76 4.61 -9.64
C ALA A 235 -15.62 5.40 -10.95
N LEU A 236 -15.41 4.72 -12.06
CA LEU A 236 -15.33 5.34 -13.39
C LEU A 236 -16.64 6.04 -13.79
N ASP A 237 -17.79 5.47 -13.43
CA ASP A 237 -19.11 6.04 -13.70
C ASP A 237 -19.43 7.27 -12.81
N ARG A 238 -18.89 7.32 -11.59
CA ARG A 238 -19.29 8.32 -10.58
C ARG A 238 -18.28 9.44 -10.35
N LEU A 239 -17.04 9.23 -10.76
CA LEU A 239 -15.96 10.21 -10.60
C LEU A 239 -15.71 10.92 -11.93
N SER A 240 -15.58 12.24 -11.89
CA SER A 240 -15.15 13.01 -13.06
C SER A 240 -13.64 13.05 -13.17
N PRO A 241 -13.01 12.71 -14.31
CA PRO A 241 -11.57 12.78 -14.49
C PRO A 241 -11.09 14.22 -14.70
N VAL A 242 -11.18 15.07 -13.67
CA VAL A 242 -10.83 16.49 -13.74
C VAL A 242 -9.34 16.70 -14.02
N LEU A 243 -8.48 15.84 -13.45
CA LEU A 243 -7.05 15.79 -13.80
C LEU A 243 -6.85 14.87 -15.00
N SER A 244 -7.41 15.23 -16.14
CA SER A 244 -7.18 14.58 -17.43
C SER A 244 -6.34 15.49 -18.32
N GLY A 245 -5.31 14.94 -18.93
CA GLY A 245 -4.43 15.68 -19.83
C GLY A 245 -4.46 15.13 -21.25
N TRP A 246 -3.45 15.46 -22.04
CA TRP A 246 -3.41 15.12 -23.45
C TRP A 246 -3.35 13.62 -23.75
N THR A 247 -2.85 12.80 -22.82
CA THR A 247 -2.86 11.32 -22.93
C THR A 247 -4.18 10.69 -22.43
N GLY A 248 -5.01 11.46 -21.74
CA GLY A 248 -6.31 11.01 -21.19
C GLY A 248 -7.49 11.16 -22.16
N VAL A 249 -7.25 11.33 -23.45
CA VAL A 249 -8.28 11.57 -24.46
C VAL A 249 -8.33 10.44 -25.48
N VAL A 250 -9.41 10.39 -26.25
CA VAL A 250 -9.52 9.53 -27.44
C VAL A 250 -8.51 10.05 -28.49
N ASP A 251 -7.78 9.14 -29.14
CA ASP A 251 -6.81 9.45 -30.19
C ASP A 251 -5.79 10.52 -29.78
N PRO A 252 -4.99 10.30 -28.70
CA PRO A 252 -4.07 11.31 -28.16
C PRO A 252 -2.93 11.70 -29.13
N GLY A 253 -2.71 10.94 -30.20
CA GLY A 253 -1.74 11.23 -31.25
C GLY A 253 -2.28 12.09 -32.40
N VAL A 254 -3.55 12.49 -32.39
CA VAL A 254 -4.16 13.33 -33.42
C VAL A 254 -4.14 14.79 -32.99
N PHE A 255 -3.54 15.66 -33.80
CA PHE A 255 -3.40 17.09 -33.53
C PHE A 255 -4.14 17.89 -34.62
N ASP A 256 -5.49 17.96 -34.50
CA ASP A 256 -6.39 18.62 -35.45
C ASP A 256 -6.87 20.01 -35.00
N GLY A 257 -6.33 20.49 -33.85
CA GLY A 257 -6.66 21.82 -33.31
C GLY A 257 -7.92 21.86 -32.44
N ALA A 258 -8.56 20.70 -32.16
CA ALA A 258 -9.72 20.59 -31.29
C ALA A 258 -9.42 19.76 -30.03
N PRO A 259 -10.03 20.08 -28.86
CA PRO A 259 -10.01 19.20 -27.70
C PRO A 259 -10.80 17.91 -27.98
N HIS A 260 -10.16 16.77 -27.80
CA HIS A 260 -10.81 15.46 -27.96
C HIS A 260 -11.59 15.06 -26.70
N PRO A 261 -12.59 14.18 -26.81
CA PRO A 261 -13.29 13.60 -25.67
C PRO A 261 -12.34 12.81 -24.77
N VAL A 262 -12.67 12.71 -23.47
CA VAL A 262 -11.90 11.87 -22.54
C VAL A 262 -11.89 10.40 -22.99
N ALA A 263 -10.79 9.72 -22.77
CA ALA A 263 -10.65 8.30 -23.08
C ALA A 263 -11.59 7.44 -22.21
N PRO A 264 -11.94 6.23 -22.62
CA PRO A 264 -12.69 5.31 -21.79
C PRO A 264 -11.82 4.74 -20.66
N GLY A 265 -12.46 4.29 -19.55
CA GLY A 265 -11.80 3.62 -18.44
C GLY A 265 -10.83 4.50 -17.67
N ALA A 266 -9.83 3.89 -17.06
CA ALA A 266 -8.83 4.60 -16.26
C ALA A 266 -7.88 5.45 -17.10
N ALA A 267 -7.77 5.24 -18.40
CA ALA A 267 -6.99 6.09 -19.30
C ALA A 267 -7.43 7.57 -19.22
N ALA A 268 -8.74 7.85 -18.99
CA ALA A 268 -9.24 9.19 -18.74
C ALA A 268 -8.51 9.96 -17.62
N TRP A 269 -7.84 9.26 -16.72
CA TRP A 269 -7.12 9.82 -15.57
C TRP A 269 -5.64 10.06 -15.85
N SER A 270 -5.18 9.77 -17.07
CA SER A 270 -3.82 10.06 -17.51
C SER A 270 -3.65 11.54 -17.83
N VAL A 271 -2.60 12.16 -17.29
CA VAL A 271 -2.29 13.59 -17.51
C VAL A 271 -1.29 13.76 -18.64
N THR A 272 -0.30 12.87 -18.67
CA THR A 272 0.80 12.87 -19.64
C THR A 272 1.47 11.50 -19.65
N ASN A 273 2.35 11.25 -20.60
CA ASN A 273 3.15 10.02 -20.58
C ASN A 273 3.84 9.84 -19.23
N PRO A 274 3.67 8.70 -18.55
CA PRO A 274 4.41 8.42 -17.33
C PRO A 274 5.91 8.29 -17.62
N ASN A 275 6.74 8.51 -16.61
CA ASN A 275 8.17 8.24 -16.73
C ASN A 275 8.39 6.73 -16.98
N PRO A 276 8.90 6.32 -18.16
CA PRO A 276 9.01 4.91 -18.52
C PRO A 276 10.00 4.14 -17.63
N ILE A 277 11.02 4.80 -17.09
CA ILE A 277 11.98 4.19 -16.16
C ILE A 277 11.27 3.86 -14.83
N ALA A 278 10.47 4.80 -14.33
CA ALA A 278 9.67 4.58 -13.13
C ALA A 278 8.56 3.51 -13.34
N ALA A 279 7.93 3.51 -14.52
CA ALA A 279 6.96 2.48 -14.90
C ALA A 279 7.60 1.09 -14.91
N GLY A 280 8.80 0.95 -15.52
CA GLY A 280 9.57 -0.29 -15.52
C GLY A 280 9.98 -0.75 -14.12
N ALA A 281 10.40 0.18 -13.26
CA ALA A 281 10.71 -0.10 -11.86
C ALA A 281 9.49 -0.63 -11.10
N LEU A 282 8.32 0.02 -11.29
CA LEU A 282 7.06 -0.42 -10.68
C LEU A 282 6.63 -1.80 -11.20
N ALA A 283 6.67 -2.03 -12.52
CA ALA A 283 6.34 -3.31 -13.12
C ALA A 283 7.18 -4.44 -12.52
N THR A 284 8.50 -4.27 -12.47
CA THR A 284 9.42 -5.27 -11.91
C THR A 284 9.15 -5.55 -10.43
N ALA A 285 8.86 -4.51 -9.64
CA ALA A 285 8.51 -4.67 -8.24
C ALA A 285 7.20 -5.45 -8.03
N LEU A 286 6.17 -5.15 -8.82
CA LEU A 286 4.88 -5.86 -8.78
C LEU A 286 5.03 -7.33 -9.20
N GLU A 287 5.78 -7.61 -10.25
CA GLU A 287 6.06 -8.98 -10.71
C GLU A 287 6.87 -9.79 -9.68
N LEU A 288 7.80 -9.15 -8.95
CA LEU A 288 8.49 -9.80 -7.82
C LEU A 288 7.50 -10.18 -6.72
N VAL A 289 6.56 -9.30 -6.38
CA VAL A 289 5.49 -9.59 -5.41
C VAL A 289 4.62 -10.75 -5.88
N GLU A 290 4.19 -10.77 -7.15
CA GLU A 290 3.44 -11.88 -7.74
C GLU A 290 4.22 -13.21 -7.64
N SER A 291 5.51 -13.18 -7.96
CA SER A 291 6.36 -14.38 -7.91
C SER A 291 6.55 -14.93 -6.49
N ALA A 292 6.54 -14.06 -5.49
CA ALA A 292 6.67 -14.45 -4.08
C ALA A 292 5.34 -14.94 -3.48
N GLY A 293 4.22 -14.44 -3.99
CA GLY A 293 2.89 -14.68 -3.46
C GLY A 293 2.56 -13.82 -2.24
N VAL A 294 1.55 -12.95 -2.36
CA VAL A 294 1.13 -12.02 -1.30
C VAL A 294 0.82 -12.72 0.04
N PRO A 295 0.13 -13.88 0.08
CA PRO A 295 -0.13 -14.57 1.35
C PRO A 295 1.15 -14.95 2.10
N ALA A 296 2.18 -15.47 1.41
CA ALA A 296 3.45 -15.84 2.03
C ALA A 296 4.22 -14.61 2.56
N LEU A 297 4.18 -13.49 1.80
CA LEU A 297 4.76 -12.22 2.25
C LEU A 297 4.05 -11.69 3.49
N HIS A 298 2.72 -11.73 3.51
CA HIS A 298 1.90 -11.30 4.65
C HIS A 298 2.21 -12.11 5.90
N GLU A 299 2.18 -13.44 5.81
CA GLU A 299 2.46 -14.33 6.93
C GLU A 299 3.84 -14.05 7.53
N ARG A 300 4.86 -13.90 6.67
CA ARG A 300 6.23 -13.61 7.12
C ARG A 300 6.38 -12.27 7.81
N ILE A 301 5.70 -11.22 7.31
CA ILE A 301 5.71 -9.89 7.92
C ILE A 301 5.01 -9.91 9.28
N VAL A 302 3.89 -10.61 9.39
CA VAL A 302 3.15 -10.77 10.66
C VAL A 302 4.02 -11.52 11.67
N GLU A 303 4.68 -12.62 11.29
CA GLU A 303 5.62 -13.36 12.14
C GLU A 303 6.72 -12.44 12.70
N ARG A 304 7.38 -11.67 11.83
CA ARG A 304 8.43 -10.71 12.25
C ARG A 304 7.88 -9.61 13.17
N SER A 305 6.65 -9.14 12.90
CA SER A 305 5.99 -8.13 13.73
C SER A 305 5.66 -8.68 15.12
N ASP A 306 5.24 -9.94 15.23
CA ASP A 306 4.95 -10.60 16.52
C ASP A 306 6.21 -10.78 17.35
N GLU A 307 7.31 -11.23 16.74
CA GLU A 307 8.60 -11.38 17.42
C GLU A 307 9.13 -10.03 17.94
N LEU A 308 9.02 -8.97 17.13
CA LEU A 308 9.38 -7.61 17.55
C LEU A 308 8.48 -7.10 18.69
N ALA A 309 7.18 -7.37 18.62
CA ALA A 309 6.25 -7.00 19.68
C ALA A 309 6.55 -7.71 21.01
N GLU A 310 6.94 -8.98 20.95
CA GLU A 310 7.36 -9.72 22.13
C GLU A 310 8.67 -9.17 22.72
N ALA A 311 9.65 -8.82 21.88
CA ALA A 311 10.87 -8.17 22.33
C ALA A 311 10.60 -6.83 23.04
N VAL A 312 9.65 -6.04 22.52
CA VAL A 312 9.21 -4.78 23.14
C VAL A 312 8.52 -5.03 24.47
N ARG A 313 7.55 -5.95 24.54
CA ARG A 313 6.83 -6.30 25.78
C ARG A 313 7.77 -6.85 26.85
N SER A 314 8.68 -7.72 26.46
CA SER A 314 9.74 -8.26 27.34
C SER A 314 10.67 -7.18 27.89
N ALA A 315 10.78 -6.01 27.23
CA ALA A 315 11.48 -4.84 27.73
C ALA A 315 10.60 -3.91 28.58
N GLY A 316 9.35 -4.28 28.89
CA GLY A 316 8.40 -3.47 29.62
C GLY A 316 7.66 -2.44 28.75
N GLY A 317 7.77 -2.54 27.42
CA GLY A 317 7.12 -1.62 26.49
C GLY A 317 5.64 -1.94 26.27
N THR A 318 4.89 -0.91 25.87
CA THR A 318 3.47 -1.00 25.49
C THR A 318 3.34 -0.83 23.98
N VAL A 319 2.79 -1.84 23.33
CA VAL A 319 2.49 -1.86 21.89
C VAL A 319 1.12 -1.23 21.64
N ALA A 320 1.01 -0.43 20.56
CA ALA A 320 -0.26 0.16 20.17
C ALA A 320 -1.32 -0.91 19.84
N ALA A 321 -2.55 -0.66 20.30
CA ALA A 321 -3.70 -1.52 20.05
C ALA A 321 -4.55 -1.00 18.86
N PRO A 322 -5.41 -1.84 18.27
CA PRO A 322 -5.66 -3.26 18.54
C PRO A 322 -4.68 -4.18 17.79
N TRP A 323 -3.96 -5.02 18.54
CA TRP A 323 -2.94 -5.89 17.95
C TRP A 323 -3.53 -7.05 17.12
N ALA A 324 -4.77 -7.46 17.40
CA ALA A 324 -5.43 -8.54 16.67
C ALA A 324 -5.62 -8.25 15.17
N ARG A 325 -5.73 -6.97 14.80
CA ARG A 325 -5.82 -6.52 13.40
C ARG A 325 -4.58 -5.71 13.02
N ARG A 326 -3.42 -6.32 13.16
CA ARG A 326 -2.13 -5.70 12.81
C ARG A 326 -1.74 -5.95 11.37
N ALA A 327 -0.98 -5.01 10.85
CA ALA A 327 -0.18 -5.16 9.63
C ALA A 327 1.32 -5.15 9.97
N GLY A 328 2.17 -4.84 9.00
CA GLY A 328 3.63 -4.77 9.17
C GLY A 328 4.17 -3.56 9.95
N ILE A 329 3.33 -2.80 10.64
CA ILE A 329 3.73 -1.64 11.44
C ILE A 329 3.54 -1.93 12.92
N LEU A 330 4.61 -1.81 13.69
CA LEU A 330 4.62 -1.90 15.14
C LEU A 330 4.95 -0.53 15.74
N SER A 331 4.00 0.08 16.45
CA SER A 331 4.21 1.31 17.20
C SER A 331 4.19 1.04 18.70
N PHE A 332 5.14 1.60 19.45
CA PHE A 332 5.28 1.32 20.87
C PHE A 332 5.83 2.49 21.68
N THR A 333 5.68 2.40 23.00
CA THR A 333 6.30 3.27 24.00
C THR A 333 7.00 2.45 25.06
N LEU A 334 8.04 3.01 25.70
CA LEU A 334 8.60 2.49 26.96
C LEU A 334 8.21 3.44 28.08
N PRO A 335 7.58 2.95 29.14
CA PRO A 335 7.20 3.78 30.30
C PRO A 335 8.40 4.54 30.87
N GLY A 336 8.24 5.84 31.10
CA GLY A 336 9.29 6.70 31.64
C GLY A 336 10.46 7.03 30.70
N VAL A 337 10.50 6.48 29.46
CA VAL A 337 11.60 6.71 28.52
C VAL A 337 11.09 7.47 27.29
N PRO A 338 11.60 8.69 27.02
CA PRO A 338 11.22 9.43 25.81
C PRO A 338 11.56 8.66 24.52
N ALA A 339 10.65 8.74 23.53
CA ALA A 339 10.82 8.02 22.25
C ALA A 339 12.16 8.32 21.56
N GLN A 340 12.66 9.55 21.68
CA GLN A 340 13.96 9.95 21.10
C GLN A 340 15.14 9.25 21.78
N VAL A 341 15.03 8.93 23.08
CA VAL A 341 16.05 8.16 23.82
C VAL A 341 16.05 6.73 23.31
N VAL A 342 14.87 6.12 23.18
CA VAL A 342 14.70 4.78 22.62
C VAL A 342 15.23 4.74 21.18
N GLY A 343 14.87 5.72 20.34
CA GLY A 343 15.35 5.82 18.96
C GLY A 343 16.88 5.90 18.86
N ARG A 344 17.55 6.65 19.76
CA ARG A 344 19.01 6.70 19.81
C ARG A 344 19.64 5.37 20.24
N ALA A 345 19.01 4.67 21.19
CA ALA A 345 19.50 3.35 21.62
C ALA A 345 19.41 2.32 20.47
N LEU A 346 18.29 2.31 19.76
CA LEU A 346 18.09 1.49 18.56
C LEU A 346 19.14 1.82 17.49
N ALA A 347 19.35 3.09 17.18
CA ALA A 347 20.32 3.52 16.16
C ALA A 347 21.76 3.11 16.54
N ARG A 348 22.17 3.20 17.82
CA ARG A 348 23.48 2.71 18.31
C ARG A 348 23.64 1.19 18.14
N ALA A 349 22.54 0.45 18.21
CA ALA A 349 22.53 -0.99 17.95
C ALA A 349 22.43 -1.36 16.46
N GLY A 350 22.49 -0.37 15.55
CA GLY A 350 22.39 -0.59 14.11
C GLY A 350 20.95 -0.79 13.63
N VAL A 351 19.93 -0.41 14.41
CA VAL A 351 18.52 -0.53 14.03
C VAL A 351 18.02 0.81 13.47
N THR A 352 17.53 0.79 12.23
CA THR A 352 16.85 1.93 11.60
C THR A 352 15.35 1.88 11.94
N ALA A 353 14.85 2.91 12.62
CA ALA A 353 13.47 3.01 13.06
C ALA A 353 13.02 4.48 13.05
N THR A 354 11.70 4.73 13.06
CA THR A 354 11.16 6.08 13.23
C THR A 354 10.80 6.33 14.70
N ALA A 355 11.37 7.38 15.31
CA ALA A 355 10.99 7.88 16.64
C ALA A 355 10.35 9.25 16.50
N ARG A 356 9.02 9.34 16.60
CA ARG A 356 8.25 10.57 16.36
C ARG A 356 6.97 10.58 17.18
N SER A 357 6.48 11.77 17.52
CA SER A 357 5.18 11.98 18.21
C SER A 357 5.04 11.14 19.48
N GLY A 358 6.12 11.05 20.29
CA GLY A 358 6.11 10.32 21.56
C GLY A 358 6.17 8.80 21.45
N ARG A 359 6.27 8.23 20.26
CA ARG A 359 6.32 6.79 20.00
C ARG A 359 7.51 6.38 19.14
N VAL A 360 7.87 5.12 19.21
CA VAL A 360 8.81 4.48 18.27
C VAL A 360 8.01 3.56 17.36
N ARG A 361 8.33 3.58 16.07
CA ARG A 361 7.71 2.73 15.06
C ARG A 361 8.79 1.85 14.43
N LEU A 362 8.54 0.56 14.45
CA LEU A 362 9.26 -0.46 13.69
C LEU A 362 8.35 -0.97 12.58
N SER A 363 8.91 -1.25 11.43
CA SER A 363 8.18 -1.83 10.32
C SER A 363 9.07 -2.81 9.58
N PRO A 364 8.97 -4.13 9.90
CA PRO A 364 9.69 -5.18 9.22
C PRO A 364 9.07 -5.48 7.84
N HIS A 365 9.86 -6.01 6.94
CA HIS A 365 9.43 -6.58 5.66
C HIS A 365 9.66 -8.10 5.64
N ALA A 366 9.17 -8.79 4.61
CA ALA A 366 9.39 -10.24 4.46
C ALA A 366 10.88 -10.62 4.36
N SER A 367 11.74 -9.69 3.91
CA SER A 367 13.20 -9.84 3.88
C SER A 367 13.88 -9.62 5.23
N THR A 368 13.16 -9.13 6.26
CA THR A 368 13.73 -8.89 7.59
C THR A 368 14.17 -10.19 8.24
N LYS A 369 15.44 -10.26 8.64
CA LYS A 369 16.04 -11.42 9.25
C LYS A 369 15.72 -11.51 10.75
N ALA A 370 15.75 -12.71 11.33
CA ALA A 370 15.50 -12.93 12.77
C ALA A 370 16.50 -12.16 13.66
N GLU A 371 17.73 -11.97 13.20
CA GLU A 371 18.78 -11.24 13.91
C GLU A 371 18.39 -9.76 14.18
N ALA A 372 17.50 -9.18 13.37
CA ALA A 372 16.97 -7.83 13.61
C ALA A 372 16.20 -7.76 14.94
N VAL A 373 15.47 -8.83 15.30
CA VAL A 373 14.74 -8.92 16.57
C VAL A 373 15.71 -8.94 17.75
N ALA A 374 16.82 -9.68 17.63
CA ALA A 374 17.87 -9.73 18.66
C ALA A 374 18.53 -8.34 18.86
N LEU A 375 18.77 -7.59 17.79
CA LEU A 375 19.31 -6.22 17.88
C LEU A 375 18.34 -5.30 18.63
N VAL A 376 17.04 -5.38 18.35
CA VAL A 376 16.00 -4.60 19.06
C VAL A 376 15.96 -4.97 20.53
N ALA A 377 15.93 -6.27 20.86
CA ALA A 377 15.91 -6.74 22.24
C ALA A 377 17.14 -6.29 23.02
N ALA A 378 18.34 -6.35 22.42
CA ALA A 378 19.58 -5.88 23.02
C ALA A 378 19.57 -4.36 23.28
N ALA A 379 19.06 -3.56 22.32
CA ALA A 379 18.97 -2.13 22.42
C ALA A 379 18.00 -1.66 23.52
N LEU A 380 16.91 -2.39 23.74
CA LEU A 380 15.88 -2.03 24.73
C LEU A 380 16.22 -2.49 26.16
N ARG A 381 17.05 -3.54 26.31
CA ARG A 381 17.41 -4.12 27.62
C ARG A 381 17.97 -3.09 28.63
N PRO A 382 18.91 -2.18 28.26
CA PRO A 382 19.44 -1.19 29.21
C PRO A 382 18.45 -0.09 29.60
N LEU A 383 17.30 0.00 28.90
CA LEU A 383 16.27 1.03 29.12
C LEU A 383 15.12 0.54 30.01
N ARG A 384 15.20 -0.68 30.50
CA ARG A 384 14.27 -1.20 31.53
C ARG A 384 14.48 -0.38 32.80
N GLY A 385 13.41 0.24 33.30
CA GLY A 385 13.39 0.89 34.60
C GLY A 385 13.34 -0.11 35.74
#